data_96a2c83fd1dc8b4d8644c53832761bcd
#
_entry.id   96a2c83fd1dc8b4d8644c53832761bcd
#
_cell.length_a   1.000
_cell.length_b   1.000
_cell.length_c   1.000
_cell.angle_alpha   90.00
_cell.angle_beta   90.00
_cell.angle_gamma   90.00
#
_symmetry.space_group_name_H-M   'P 1'
#
loop_
_entity.id
_entity.type
_entity.pdbx_description
1 polymer ?
#
loop_
_entity_poly.entity_id
_entity_poly.type
_entity_poly.pdbx_seq_one_letter_code
_entity_poly.pdbx_strand_id
1 'polypeptide(L)'
;VFAFDAVSGQLLWKTSVGIHNGHDDDDQLALDGTLHLQTPYTLYPGEAGGVETNMAAADGVVYVPVDNLPETFATATARVGTSNFFQGKGEMVAIDIATGKPRWATQLPQLLFGGATVSNDLVLTTTFTGELIALSRQDGSVVWTAQLPAGSNATLAIVGNTLLAGAGIPLTATQHPVVVAYRLGT
;
A
#
# COMPACT_ATOMS: atom_id res chain seq x y z
N VAL A 1 3.38 -11.42 0.08
CA VAL A 1 4.77 -11.11 0.45
C VAL A 1 5.57 -12.39 0.53
N PHE A 2 6.78 -12.39 0.00
CA PHE A 2 7.69 -13.53 0.00
C PHE A 2 9.00 -13.12 0.67
N ALA A 3 9.62 -14.03 1.42
CA ALA A 3 10.98 -13.88 1.91
C ALA A 3 11.87 -14.98 1.33
N PHE A 4 13.01 -14.55 0.85
CA PHE A 4 14.03 -15.45 0.31
C PHE A 4 15.35 -15.29 1.07
N ASP A 5 16.07 -16.37 1.23
CA ASP A 5 17.45 -16.30 1.68
C ASP A 5 18.31 -15.60 0.62
N ALA A 6 18.99 -14.54 1.00
CA ALA A 6 19.72 -13.68 0.07
C ALA A 6 20.95 -14.34 -0.57
N VAL A 7 21.45 -15.45 0.01
CA VAL A 7 22.63 -16.17 -0.50
C VAL A 7 22.23 -17.32 -1.41
N SER A 8 21.28 -18.13 -0.93
CA SER A 8 20.86 -19.35 -1.63
C SER A 8 19.67 -19.14 -2.59
N GLY A 9 18.90 -18.03 -2.42
CA GLY A 9 17.64 -17.82 -3.12
C GLY A 9 16.48 -18.70 -2.66
N GLN A 10 16.68 -19.48 -1.59
CA GLN A 10 15.66 -20.38 -1.07
C GLN A 10 14.48 -19.59 -0.50
N LEU A 11 13.24 -19.98 -0.83
CA LEU A 11 12.04 -19.44 -0.21
C LEU A 11 12.02 -19.82 1.28
N LEU A 12 11.98 -18.80 2.15
CA LEU A 12 11.88 -18.97 3.60
C LEU A 12 10.42 -19.04 4.04
N TRP A 13 9.59 -18.11 3.57
CA TRP A 13 8.16 -18.08 3.84
C TRP A 13 7.39 -17.26 2.80
N LYS A 14 6.08 -17.51 2.74
CA LYS A 14 5.10 -16.74 1.97
C LYS A 14 3.96 -16.34 2.90
N THR A 15 3.54 -15.06 2.86
CA THR A 15 2.42 -14.53 3.65
C THR A 15 1.49 -13.74 2.75
N SER A 16 0.21 -14.12 2.72
CA SER A 16 -0.83 -13.35 2.04
C SER A 16 -1.21 -12.14 2.88
N VAL A 17 -1.41 -10.98 2.25
CA VAL A 17 -1.82 -9.72 2.86
C VAL A 17 -2.88 -9.07 1.99
N GLY A 18 -3.79 -8.30 2.61
CA GLY A 18 -4.88 -7.65 1.89
C GLY A 18 -6.04 -8.58 1.54
N ILE A 19 -6.93 -8.07 0.71
CA ILE A 19 -8.12 -8.79 0.25
C ILE A 19 -7.77 -9.55 -1.03
N HIS A 20 -8.05 -10.86 -1.01
CA HIS A 20 -7.90 -11.76 -2.15
C HIS A 20 -9.21 -12.50 -2.37
N ASN A 21 -9.68 -12.59 -3.61
CA ASN A 21 -10.82 -13.43 -3.96
C ASN A 21 -10.42 -14.73 -4.70
N GLY A 22 -9.13 -15.06 -4.67
CA GLY A 22 -8.60 -16.30 -5.25
C GLY A 22 -8.42 -16.26 -6.76
N HIS A 23 -8.34 -15.06 -7.32
CA HIS A 23 -8.30 -14.81 -8.75
C HIS A 23 -7.10 -13.96 -9.18
N ASP A 24 -6.01 -14.05 -8.47
CA ASP A 24 -4.82 -13.19 -8.64
C ASP A 24 -4.22 -13.24 -10.06
N ASP A 25 -4.45 -14.34 -10.81
CA ASP A 25 -3.96 -14.53 -12.17
C ASP A 25 -5.10 -14.55 -13.23
N ASP A 26 -6.34 -14.29 -12.85
CA ASP A 26 -7.50 -14.49 -13.73
C ASP A 26 -7.57 -13.49 -14.88
N ASP A 27 -7.07 -12.29 -14.71
CA ASP A 27 -6.94 -11.29 -15.77
C ASP A 27 -6.07 -11.83 -16.90
N GLN A 28 -4.91 -12.41 -16.58
CA GLN A 28 -4.00 -13.00 -17.57
C GLN A 28 -4.63 -14.24 -18.23
N LEU A 29 -5.28 -15.11 -17.46
CA LEU A 29 -5.97 -16.29 -17.97
C LEU A 29 -7.16 -15.94 -18.87
N ALA A 30 -7.85 -14.84 -18.57
CA ALA A 30 -8.92 -14.33 -19.42
C ALA A 30 -8.40 -13.73 -20.73
N LEU A 31 -7.24 -13.03 -20.69
CA LEU A 31 -6.59 -12.44 -21.87
C LEU A 31 -6.09 -13.49 -22.86
N ASP A 32 -5.58 -14.61 -22.39
CA ASP A 32 -5.09 -15.71 -23.24
C ASP A 32 -6.19 -16.69 -23.69
N GLY A 33 -7.41 -16.50 -23.19
CA GLY A 33 -8.57 -17.29 -23.55
C GLY A 33 -8.69 -18.63 -22.83
N THR A 34 -7.91 -18.87 -21.81
CA THR A 34 -7.96 -20.11 -21.01
C THR A 34 -9.05 -20.07 -19.92
N LEU A 35 -9.50 -18.87 -19.55
CA LEU A 35 -10.56 -18.66 -18.57
C LEU A 35 -11.73 -17.88 -19.18
N HIS A 36 -12.96 -18.42 -19.03
CA HIS A 36 -14.19 -17.74 -19.40
C HIS A 36 -14.84 -17.14 -18.13
N LEU A 37 -14.66 -15.82 -17.96
CA LEU A 37 -15.25 -15.10 -16.83
C LEU A 37 -16.74 -14.86 -17.02
N GLN A 38 -17.51 -15.08 -15.95
CA GLN A 38 -18.90 -14.59 -15.87
C GLN A 38 -18.87 -13.09 -15.51
N THR A 39 -19.35 -12.26 -16.40
CA THR A 39 -19.35 -10.80 -16.21
C THR A 39 -20.68 -10.25 -15.73
N PRO A 40 -20.69 -9.15 -14.95
CA PRO A 40 -19.50 -8.41 -14.50
C PRO A 40 -18.63 -9.21 -13.53
N TYR A 41 -17.33 -9.09 -13.65
CA TYR A 41 -16.34 -9.81 -12.86
C TYR A 41 -15.45 -8.84 -12.09
N THR A 42 -15.24 -9.07 -10.78
CA THR A 42 -14.39 -8.22 -9.93
C THR A 42 -13.24 -9.05 -9.39
N LEU A 43 -12.04 -8.56 -9.67
CA LEU A 43 -10.77 -9.11 -9.23
C LEU A 43 -10.29 -8.38 -7.96
N TYR A 44 -9.78 -9.11 -6.97
CA TYR A 44 -9.08 -8.63 -5.79
C TYR A 44 -7.76 -9.40 -5.58
N PRO A 45 -6.61 -8.73 -5.51
CA PRO A 45 -6.39 -7.33 -5.88
C PRO A 45 -6.54 -7.13 -7.39
N GLY A 46 -6.92 -5.93 -7.82
CA GLY A 46 -6.85 -5.50 -9.22
C GLY A 46 -5.42 -5.15 -9.63
N GLU A 47 -5.22 -4.76 -10.91
CA GLU A 47 -3.88 -4.45 -11.48
C GLU A 47 -3.10 -3.41 -10.65
N ALA A 48 -3.76 -2.39 -10.10
CA ALA A 48 -3.14 -1.38 -9.25
C ALA A 48 -3.43 -1.61 -7.75
N GLY A 49 -3.72 -2.85 -7.36
CA GLY A 49 -3.92 -3.26 -5.97
C GLY A 49 -2.83 -4.22 -5.51
N GLY A 50 -2.84 -4.55 -4.22
CA GLY A 50 -1.83 -5.41 -3.61
C GLY A 50 -0.70 -4.63 -2.96
N VAL A 51 0.54 -5.09 -3.07
CA VAL A 51 1.73 -4.42 -2.50
C VAL A 51 2.44 -3.68 -3.61
N GLU A 52 2.03 -2.45 -3.87
CA GLU A 52 2.50 -1.62 -4.99
C GLU A 52 3.65 -0.68 -4.62
N THR A 53 3.86 -0.45 -3.32
CA THR A 53 4.79 0.56 -2.84
C THR A 53 5.86 -0.02 -1.90
N ASN A 54 6.87 0.79 -1.59
CA ASN A 54 8.02 0.35 -0.81
C ASN A 54 7.62 -0.08 0.61
N MET A 55 8.05 -1.28 0.99
CA MET A 55 8.06 -1.75 2.37
C MET A 55 9.23 -1.12 3.14
N ALA A 56 9.08 -1.01 4.46
CA ALA A 56 10.17 -0.64 5.37
C ALA A 56 10.42 -1.76 6.38
N ALA A 57 11.65 -1.92 6.83
CA ALA A 57 11.99 -2.92 7.82
C ALA A 57 12.83 -2.33 8.95
N ALA A 58 12.52 -2.72 10.18
CA ALA A 58 13.30 -2.39 11.36
C ALA A 58 13.06 -3.42 12.49
N ASP A 59 14.09 -3.71 13.25
CA ASP A 59 14.05 -4.55 14.46
C ASP A 59 13.31 -5.90 14.26
N GLY A 60 13.60 -6.58 13.14
CA GLY A 60 13.02 -7.87 12.81
C GLY A 60 11.55 -7.85 12.37
N VAL A 61 11.03 -6.69 12.03
CA VAL A 61 9.68 -6.49 11.49
C VAL A 61 9.74 -5.82 10.13
N VAL A 62 8.97 -6.29 9.16
CA VAL A 62 8.70 -5.59 7.90
C VAL A 62 7.29 -5.01 7.94
N TYR A 63 7.17 -3.75 7.54
CA TYR A 63 5.92 -3.00 7.44
C TYR A 63 5.53 -2.91 5.97
N VAL A 64 4.38 -3.48 5.65
CA VAL A 64 3.91 -3.72 4.30
C VAL A 64 2.68 -2.85 4.05
N PRO A 65 2.79 -1.81 3.23
CA PRO A 65 1.60 -1.08 2.73
C PRO A 65 0.90 -1.96 1.71
N VAL A 66 -0.41 -2.08 1.85
CA VAL A 66 -1.26 -2.89 0.98
C VAL A 66 -2.42 -2.05 0.48
N ASP A 67 -2.68 -2.13 -0.81
CA ASP A 67 -3.77 -1.45 -1.49
C ASP A 67 -4.87 -2.44 -1.84
N ASN A 68 -5.97 -2.40 -1.09
CA ASN A 68 -7.18 -3.18 -1.33
C ASN A 68 -8.03 -2.46 -2.39
N LEU A 69 -7.53 -2.47 -3.63
CA LEU A 69 -8.18 -1.84 -4.78
C LEU A 69 -8.72 -2.93 -5.71
N PRO A 70 -10.06 -3.03 -5.89
CA PRO A 70 -10.63 -3.95 -6.86
C PRO A 70 -10.53 -3.42 -8.28
N GLU A 71 -10.55 -4.34 -9.22
CA GLU A 71 -10.73 -4.06 -10.64
C GLU A 71 -11.95 -4.81 -11.18
N THR A 72 -12.79 -4.15 -11.98
CA THR A 72 -14.02 -4.75 -12.49
C THR A 72 -13.99 -4.83 -14.01
N PHE A 73 -14.18 -6.02 -14.53
CA PHE A 73 -14.34 -6.33 -15.95
C PHE A 73 -15.82 -6.39 -16.29
N ALA A 74 -16.27 -5.49 -17.14
CA ALA A 74 -17.69 -5.39 -17.52
C ALA A 74 -18.10 -6.47 -18.52
N THR A 75 -17.16 -6.96 -19.34
CA THR A 75 -17.39 -7.98 -20.38
C THR A 75 -16.26 -9.01 -20.38
N ALA A 76 -16.55 -10.24 -20.79
CA ALA A 76 -15.57 -11.32 -20.88
C ALA A 76 -14.44 -11.07 -21.89
N THR A 77 -14.60 -10.09 -22.78
CA THR A 77 -13.60 -9.70 -23.78
C THR A 77 -12.91 -8.40 -23.45
N ALA A 78 -13.20 -7.78 -22.30
CA ALA A 78 -12.48 -6.60 -21.85
C ALA A 78 -11.03 -6.98 -21.56
N ARG A 79 -10.07 -6.25 -22.15
CA ARG A 79 -8.63 -6.45 -21.91
C ARG A 79 -8.14 -5.72 -20.67
N VAL A 80 -8.88 -4.73 -20.24
CA VAL A 80 -8.57 -3.89 -19.07
C VAL A 80 -9.88 -3.69 -18.32
N GLY A 81 -9.84 -3.92 -17.03
CA GLY A 81 -10.93 -3.61 -16.12
C GLY A 81 -10.93 -2.11 -15.74
N THR A 82 -11.81 -1.75 -14.85
CA THR A 82 -11.91 -0.40 -14.31
C THR A 82 -11.72 -0.42 -12.80
N SER A 83 -10.83 0.46 -12.31
CA SER A 83 -10.58 0.69 -10.89
C SER A 83 -10.98 2.11 -10.51
N ASN A 84 -11.57 2.27 -9.32
CA ASN A 84 -11.86 3.58 -8.75
C ASN A 84 -10.96 3.80 -7.53
N PHE A 85 -9.91 4.56 -7.66
CA PHE A 85 -8.91 4.85 -6.63
C PHE A 85 -9.52 5.46 -5.36
N PHE A 86 -10.62 6.21 -5.47
CA PHE A 86 -11.31 6.79 -4.31
C PHE A 86 -12.12 5.76 -3.51
N GLN A 87 -12.38 4.58 -4.06
CA GLN A 87 -13.06 3.48 -3.37
C GLN A 87 -12.07 2.47 -2.77
N GLY A 88 -10.82 2.51 -3.18
CA GLY A 88 -9.77 1.66 -2.63
C GLY A 88 -9.51 1.97 -1.16
N LYS A 89 -9.13 0.93 -0.42
CA LYS A 89 -8.77 1.00 1.00
C LYS A 89 -7.34 0.58 1.17
N GLY A 90 -6.68 1.14 2.16
CA GLY A 90 -5.33 0.75 2.53
C GLY A 90 -5.32 -0.21 3.70
N GLU A 91 -4.23 -0.94 3.84
CA GLU A 91 -3.91 -1.72 5.01
C GLU A 91 -2.41 -1.64 5.28
N MET A 92 -2.01 -1.37 6.51
CA MET A 92 -0.62 -1.50 6.92
C MET A 92 -0.47 -2.80 7.72
N VAL A 93 0.40 -3.70 7.25
CA VAL A 93 0.65 -5.00 7.89
C VAL A 93 2.07 -5.06 8.42
N ALA A 94 2.23 -5.37 9.70
CA ALA A 94 3.53 -5.66 10.29
C ALA A 94 3.77 -7.18 10.33
N ILE A 95 4.83 -7.64 9.70
CA ILE A 95 5.16 -9.06 9.61
C ILE A 95 6.50 -9.31 10.31
N ASP A 96 6.55 -10.34 11.15
CA ASP A 96 7.78 -10.82 11.73
C ASP A 96 8.69 -11.43 10.66
N ILE A 97 9.87 -10.87 10.45
CA ILE A 97 10.78 -11.28 9.37
C ILE A 97 11.26 -12.71 9.52
N ALA A 98 11.46 -13.19 10.74
CA ALA A 98 12.00 -14.53 10.97
C ALA A 98 10.96 -15.64 10.69
N THR A 99 9.68 -15.34 10.90
CA THR A 99 8.61 -16.35 10.86
C THR A 99 7.59 -16.16 9.76
N GLY A 100 7.52 -14.96 9.14
CA GLY A 100 6.48 -14.58 8.20
C GLY A 100 5.10 -14.36 8.83
N LYS A 101 4.99 -14.38 10.17
CA LYS A 101 3.70 -14.20 10.83
C LYS A 101 3.34 -12.73 10.99
N PRO A 102 2.12 -12.32 10.64
CA PRO A 102 1.63 -10.98 10.96
C PRO A 102 1.62 -10.75 12.48
N ARG A 103 2.15 -9.60 12.92
CA ARG A 103 2.07 -9.13 14.31
C ARG A 103 0.82 -8.30 14.53
N TRP A 104 0.50 -7.45 13.57
CA TRP A 104 -0.73 -6.67 13.51
C TRP A 104 -1.05 -6.26 12.07
N ALA A 105 -2.30 -5.90 11.81
CA ALA A 105 -2.76 -5.35 10.56
C ALA A 105 -3.78 -4.25 10.85
N THR A 106 -3.60 -3.07 10.26
CA THR A 106 -4.45 -1.89 10.48
C THR A 106 -5.07 -1.45 9.17
N GLN A 107 -6.40 -1.49 9.12
CA GLN A 107 -7.17 -0.97 7.97
C GLN A 107 -7.14 0.55 7.98
N LEU A 108 -6.91 1.13 6.80
CA LEU A 108 -6.84 2.57 6.60
C LEU A 108 -7.84 3.02 5.53
N PRO A 109 -8.35 4.25 5.62
CA PRO A 109 -9.51 4.66 4.82
C PRO A 109 -9.23 4.83 3.33
N GLN A 110 -7.96 4.95 2.94
CA GLN A 110 -7.52 5.24 1.56
C GLN A 110 -6.28 4.41 1.19
N LEU A 111 -6.00 4.31 -0.11
CA LEU A 111 -4.83 3.63 -0.67
C LEU A 111 -3.51 4.22 -0.14
N LEU A 112 -2.51 3.36 0.11
CA LEU A 112 -1.23 3.70 0.74
C LEU A 112 -0.11 3.89 -0.29
N PHE A 113 -0.30 4.77 -1.24
CA PHE A 113 0.67 4.98 -2.33
C PHE A 113 1.99 5.62 -1.90
N GLY A 114 2.09 6.10 -0.65
CA GLY A 114 3.32 6.69 -0.13
C GLY A 114 4.36 5.70 0.39
N GLY A 115 4.08 4.42 0.33
CA GLY A 115 4.98 3.41 0.89
C GLY A 115 5.07 3.48 2.42
N ALA A 116 5.98 2.71 3.00
CA ALA A 116 6.26 2.74 4.44
C ALA A 116 7.60 3.41 4.73
N THR A 117 7.65 4.21 5.80
CA THR A 117 8.87 4.82 6.35
C THR A 117 8.89 4.60 7.85
N VAL A 118 9.98 4.03 8.36
CA VAL A 118 10.14 3.79 9.81
C VAL A 118 11.02 4.86 10.44
N SER A 119 10.59 5.39 11.57
CA SER A 119 11.38 6.28 12.42
C SER A 119 11.03 6.05 13.90
N ASN A 120 12.03 5.67 14.69
CA ASN A 120 11.85 5.33 16.12
C ASN A 120 10.69 4.32 16.32
N ASP A 121 9.68 4.70 17.09
CA ASP A 121 8.52 3.86 17.42
C ASP A 121 7.36 3.99 16.42
N LEU A 122 7.58 4.67 15.30
CA LEU A 122 6.57 4.96 14.31
C LEU A 122 6.84 4.28 12.98
N VAL A 123 5.78 3.87 12.31
CA VAL A 123 5.74 3.66 10.87
C VAL A 123 4.82 4.72 10.24
N LEU A 124 5.34 5.41 9.23
CA LEU A 124 4.66 6.50 8.57
C LEU A 124 4.35 6.12 7.11
N THR A 125 3.23 6.62 6.61
CA THR A 125 2.83 6.47 5.21
C THR A 125 2.04 7.69 4.76
N THR A 126 1.83 7.83 3.45
CA THR A 126 0.88 8.78 2.87
C THR A 126 -0.15 8.07 2.01
N THR A 127 -1.36 8.61 1.98
CA THR A 127 -2.44 8.07 1.18
C THR A 127 -2.53 8.74 -0.19
N PHE A 128 -3.23 8.08 -1.11
CA PHE A 128 -3.56 8.65 -2.43
C PHE A 128 -4.24 10.02 -2.32
N THR A 129 -5.07 10.25 -1.30
CA THR A 129 -5.76 11.52 -1.08
C THR A 129 -4.95 12.55 -0.30
N GLY A 130 -3.71 12.21 0.09
CA GLY A 130 -2.79 13.13 0.76
C GLY A 130 -2.88 13.16 2.27
N GLU A 131 -3.50 12.18 2.92
CA GLU A 131 -3.39 12.04 4.36
C GLU A 131 -2.02 11.45 4.71
N LEU A 132 -1.28 12.13 5.57
CA LEU A 132 -0.04 11.63 6.19
C LEU A 132 -0.41 10.99 7.52
N ILE A 133 -0.04 9.72 7.68
CA ILE A 133 -0.45 8.89 8.82
C ILE A 133 0.79 8.35 9.52
N ALA A 134 0.82 8.46 10.85
CA ALA A 134 1.78 7.78 11.71
C ALA A 134 1.08 6.72 12.56
N LEU A 135 1.59 5.50 12.50
CA LEU A 135 1.12 4.36 13.29
C LEU A 135 2.19 3.95 14.31
N SER A 136 1.75 3.50 15.46
CA SER A 136 2.60 2.85 16.46
C SER A 136 3.17 1.54 15.89
N ARG A 137 4.47 1.36 15.95
CA ARG A 137 5.12 0.10 15.56
C ARG A 137 4.74 -1.07 16.46
N GLN A 138 4.33 -0.78 17.68
CA GLN A 138 4.02 -1.81 18.67
C GLN A 138 2.72 -2.56 18.34
N ASP A 139 1.67 -1.84 17.96
CA ASP A 139 0.32 -2.38 17.85
C ASP A 139 -0.46 -1.93 16.61
N GLY A 140 0.14 -1.07 15.77
CA GLY A 140 -0.49 -0.55 14.56
C GLY A 140 -1.56 0.52 14.79
N SER A 141 -1.73 1.02 16.02
CA SER A 141 -2.68 2.11 16.28
C SER A 141 -2.25 3.39 15.59
N VAL A 142 -3.20 4.13 14.99
CA VAL A 142 -2.93 5.45 14.42
C VAL A 142 -2.73 6.44 15.58
N VAL A 143 -1.55 7.05 15.64
CA VAL A 143 -1.17 7.98 16.73
C VAL A 143 -1.13 9.44 16.28
N TRP A 144 -1.02 9.68 14.96
CA TRP A 144 -1.04 11.05 14.44
C TRP A 144 -1.40 11.05 12.95
N THR A 145 -2.09 12.11 12.50
CA THR A 145 -2.39 12.36 11.10
C THR A 145 -2.23 13.84 10.74
N ALA A 146 -1.97 14.11 9.46
CA ALA A 146 -1.99 15.46 8.89
C ALA A 146 -2.45 15.38 7.44
N GLN A 147 -3.11 16.43 6.96
CA GLN A 147 -3.53 16.54 5.57
C GLN A 147 -2.51 17.30 4.76
N LEU A 148 -1.99 16.70 3.69
CA LEU A 148 -1.17 17.35 2.67
C LEU A 148 -2.04 18.17 1.72
N PRO A 149 -1.47 19.21 1.06
CA PRO A 149 -2.21 20.06 0.13
C PRO A 149 -2.71 19.35 -1.14
N ALA A 150 -2.15 18.20 -1.48
CA ALA A 150 -2.56 17.35 -2.60
C ALA A 150 -2.32 15.88 -2.27
N GLY A 151 -2.75 14.98 -3.11
CA GLY A 151 -2.50 13.55 -3.00
C GLY A 151 -1.00 13.20 -3.09
N SER A 152 -0.64 12.01 -2.62
CA SER A 152 0.75 11.56 -2.57
C SER A 152 0.92 10.13 -3.05
N ASN A 153 2.04 9.89 -3.77
CA ASN A 153 2.58 8.58 -4.08
C ASN A 153 4.10 8.51 -3.77
N ALA A 154 4.55 9.41 -2.91
CA ALA A 154 5.97 9.53 -2.57
C ALA A 154 6.25 9.03 -1.16
N THR A 155 7.29 8.22 -1.05
CA THR A 155 7.84 7.79 0.24
C THR A 155 8.39 9.00 1.00
N LEU A 156 8.21 9.01 2.31
CA LEU A 156 8.65 10.08 3.18
C LEU A 156 10.17 10.06 3.39
N ALA A 157 10.78 11.22 3.52
CA ALA A 157 12.17 11.34 3.92
C ALA A 157 12.27 12.01 5.30
N ILE A 158 13.12 11.46 6.16
CA ILE A 158 13.33 11.97 7.51
C ILE A 158 14.83 12.28 7.70
N VAL A 159 15.12 13.47 8.17
CA VAL A 159 16.47 13.89 8.52
C VAL A 159 16.47 14.73 9.81
N GLY A 160 17.15 14.24 10.84
CA GLY A 160 17.12 14.87 12.16
C GLY A 160 15.68 14.97 12.69
N ASN A 161 15.23 16.18 12.97
CA ASN A 161 13.87 16.48 13.45
C ASN A 161 12.91 16.95 12.34
N THR A 162 13.25 16.73 11.09
CA THR A 162 12.46 17.18 9.93
C THR A 162 11.97 16.00 9.12
N LEU A 163 10.66 15.98 8.85
CA LEU A 163 10.00 15.06 7.93
C LEU A 163 9.64 15.83 6.64
N LEU A 164 10.01 15.28 5.50
CA LEU A 164 9.67 15.79 4.17
C LEU A 164 8.63 14.87 3.52
N ALA A 165 7.54 15.45 3.05
CA ALA A 165 6.45 14.75 2.38
C ALA A 165 6.18 15.39 1.00
N GLY A 166 6.16 14.57 -0.05
CA GLY A 166 5.74 15.00 -1.38
C GLY A 166 4.21 14.97 -1.49
N ALA A 167 3.60 16.06 -1.92
CA ALA A 167 2.20 16.16 -2.30
C ALA A 167 2.14 16.41 -3.81
N GLY A 168 2.34 15.33 -4.59
CA GLY A 168 2.61 15.42 -6.03
C GLY A 168 1.41 15.13 -6.92
N ILE A 169 0.26 14.70 -6.36
CA ILE A 169 -0.92 14.30 -7.12
C ILE A 169 -2.05 15.32 -6.90
N PRO A 170 -2.23 16.34 -7.77
CA PRO A 170 -3.38 17.21 -7.69
C PRO A 170 -4.66 16.44 -8.04
N LEU A 171 -5.61 16.38 -7.11
CA LEU A 171 -6.91 15.74 -7.28
C LEU A 171 -7.99 16.73 -7.71
N THR A 172 -7.69 18.03 -7.64
CA THR A 172 -8.54 19.12 -8.08
C THR A 172 -7.73 20.18 -8.83
N ALA A 173 -8.38 21.00 -9.63
CA ALA A 173 -7.74 22.06 -10.42
C ALA A 173 -7.07 23.17 -9.56
N THR A 174 -7.40 23.26 -8.28
CA THR A 174 -6.86 24.26 -7.35
C THR A 174 -5.65 23.74 -6.54
N GLN A 175 -5.38 22.45 -6.61
CA GLN A 175 -4.22 21.87 -5.94
C GLN A 175 -2.98 21.97 -6.83
N HIS A 176 -1.84 22.20 -6.21
CA HIS A 176 -0.55 22.26 -6.91
C HIS A 176 0.45 21.31 -6.25
N PRO A 177 1.33 20.64 -7.04
CA PRO A 177 2.39 19.81 -6.49
C PRO A 177 3.33 20.62 -5.59
N VAL A 178 3.58 20.14 -4.39
CA VAL A 178 4.49 20.77 -3.42
C VAL A 178 5.23 19.72 -2.61
N VAL A 179 6.34 20.12 -2.00
CA VAL A 179 7.00 19.37 -0.92
C VAL A 179 6.72 20.10 0.39
N VAL A 180 6.21 19.38 1.37
CA VAL A 180 5.88 19.89 2.69
C VAL A 180 6.93 19.40 3.70
N ALA A 181 7.45 20.32 4.52
CA ALA A 181 8.37 20.00 5.60
C ALA A 181 7.64 20.15 6.95
N TYR A 182 7.59 19.08 7.71
CA TYR A 182 7.17 19.09 9.10
C TYR A 182 8.39 19.07 10.00
N ARG A 183 8.39 19.88 11.04
CA ARG A 183 9.46 19.89 12.02
C ARG A 183 8.91 19.53 13.40
N LEU A 184 9.57 18.61 14.07
CA LEU A 184 9.26 18.33 15.47
C LEU A 184 9.50 19.59 16.29
N GLY A 185 8.51 20.03 17.03
CA GLY A 185 8.61 21.18 17.94
C GLY A 185 9.65 20.93 19.06
N THR A 186 10.31 21.97 19.48
CA THR A 186 11.19 21.97 20.66
C THR A 186 10.36 22.18 21.93
#